data_fb15c15f33a5e13618f68c26d653afa0
#
_entry.id   fb15c15f33a5e13618f68c26d653afa0
#
_cell.length_a   1.000
_cell.length_b   1.000
_cell.length_c   1.000
_cell.angle_alpha   90.00
_cell.angle_beta   90.00
_cell.angle_gamma   90.00
#
_symmetry.space_group_name_H-M   'P 1'
#
loop_
_entity.id
_entity.type
_entity.pdbx_description
1 polymer ?
#
loop_
_entity_poly.entity_id
_entity_poly.type
_entity_poly.pdbx_seq_one_letter_code
_entity_poly.pdbx_strand_id
1 'polypeptide(L)'
;MVVINLDPYPSPRPRFSRRGTYMPSDYTAWKKMFLREWLKHNLGKYETGVAIAVDLKFYIKPPKAIARVKKNQNILKSETLRVVNKLDLDNLEKSVLDSINGHAYEDDNQISDLHSCKRYSLNPRVEITIKKDVDESGQDEISSVKMTKSDIEILKSATNIVDFWNACTEFYSDEELAWAWLHPELVEVKE
;
A
#
# COMPACT_ATOMS: atom_id res chain seq x y z
N MET A 1 -5.78 -2.80 2.16
CA MET A 1 -4.91 -3.08 3.33
C MET A 1 -5.16 -4.50 3.79
N VAL A 2 -4.11 -5.27 4.02
CA VAL A 2 -4.10 -6.64 4.53
C VAL A 2 -3.57 -6.64 5.96
N VAL A 3 -4.19 -7.41 6.85
CA VAL A 3 -3.74 -7.57 8.24
C VAL A 3 -3.38 -9.02 8.49
N ILE A 4 -2.12 -9.28 8.85
CA ILE A 4 -1.61 -10.61 9.17
C ILE A 4 -1.29 -10.66 10.66
N ASN A 5 -2.06 -11.44 11.41
CA ASN A 5 -1.94 -11.58 12.86
C ASN A 5 -0.83 -12.57 13.25
N LEU A 6 0.40 -12.20 12.90
CA LEU A 6 1.63 -12.90 13.28
C LEU A 6 2.60 -11.90 13.91
N ASP A 7 3.36 -12.36 14.92
CA ASP A 7 4.45 -11.57 15.47
C ASP A 7 5.46 -11.25 14.36
N PRO A 8 5.82 -9.97 14.12
CA PRO A 8 6.85 -9.62 13.15
C PRO A 8 8.16 -10.32 13.46
N TYR A 9 8.77 -10.91 12.44
CA TYR A 9 10.02 -11.67 12.58
C TYR A 9 11.08 -11.08 11.64
N PRO A 10 12.23 -10.61 12.13
CA PRO A 10 13.26 -10.01 11.29
C PRO A 10 14.00 -11.10 10.50
N SER A 11 14.39 -10.79 9.27
CA SER A 11 15.23 -11.66 8.45
C SER A 11 16.59 -11.86 9.14
N PRO A 12 16.94 -13.10 9.55
CA PRO A 12 18.22 -13.36 10.18
C PRO A 12 19.34 -13.42 9.12
N ARG A 13 20.56 -13.23 9.55
CA ARG A 13 21.70 -13.52 8.67
C ARG A 13 21.78 -15.03 8.39
N PRO A 14 22.10 -15.44 7.16
CA PRO A 14 22.35 -16.83 6.83
C PRO A 14 23.43 -17.43 7.72
N ARG A 15 23.27 -18.70 8.09
CA ARG A 15 24.24 -19.45 8.88
C ARG A 15 25.07 -20.33 7.94
N PHE A 16 26.33 -20.51 8.30
CA PHE A 16 27.26 -21.34 7.55
C PHE A 16 27.46 -22.67 8.28
N SER A 17 27.52 -23.75 7.53
CA SER A 17 27.89 -25.08 8.01
C SER A 17 28.86 -25.72 7.01
N ARG A 18 29.44 -26.89 7.37
CA ARG A 18 30.28 -27.66 6.44
C ARG A 18 29.52 -28.10 5.16
N ARG A 19 28.18 -28.12 5.20
CA ARG A 19 27.32 -28.53 4.08
C ARG A 19 26.81 -27.35 3.26
N GLY A 20 27.20 -26.13 3.56
CA GLY A 20 26.77 -24.90 2.85
C GLY A 20 26.05 -23.90 3.76
N THR A 21 25.51 -22.88 3.12
CA THR A 21 24.76 -21.79 3.76
C THR A 21 23.28 -22.17 3.92
N TYR A 22 22.70 -21.88 5.06
CA TYR A 22 21.28 -22.16 5.32
C TYR A 22 20.64 -21.07 6.16
N MET A 23 19.32 -20.91 6.01
CA MET A 23 18.51 -20.04 6.85
C MET A 23 17.99 -20.82 8.08
N PRO A 24 17.86 -20.16 9.25
CA PRO A 24 17.27 -20.78 10.44
C PRO A 24 15.88 -21.37 10.17
N SER A 25 15.60 -22.55 10.75
CA SER A 25 14.35 -23.27 10.52
C SER A 25 13.11 -22.54 11.02
N ASP A 26 13.23 -21.81 12.13
CA ASP A 26 12.18 -20.98 12.72
C ASP A 26 11.79 -19.81 11.79
N TYR A 27 12.79 -19.16 11.18
CA TYR A 27 12.54 -18.15 10.15
C TYR A 27 11.84 -18.72 8.90
N THR A 28 12.32 -19.87 8.44
CA THR A 28 11.70 -20.54 7.28
C THR A 28 10.26 -20.97 7.59
N ALA A 29 9.98 -21.43 8.81
CA ALA A 29 8.64 -21.77 9.25
C ALA A 29 7.74 -20.52 9.31
N TRP A 30 8.27 -19.41 9.84
CA TRP A 30 7.55 -18.14 9.90
C TRP A 30 7.19 -17.64 8.50
N LYS A 31 8.11 -17.64 7.55
CA LYS A 31 7.83 -17.26 6.14
C LYS A 31 6.69 -18.07 5.53
N LYS A 32 6.69 -19.40 5.75
CA LYS A 32 5.62 -20.27 5.27
C LYS A 32 4.26 -19.93 5.91
N MET A 33 4.25 -19.65 7.22
CA MET A 33 3.01 -19.25 7.90
C MET A 33 2.54 -17.89 7.39
N PHE A 34 3.43 -16.93 7.21
CA PHE A 34 3.12 -15.61 6.70
C PHE A 34 2.50 -15.66 5.30
N LEU A 35 3.14 -16.39 4.40
CA LEU A 35 2.61 -16.60 3.04
C LEU A 35 1.24 -17.27 3.06
N ARG A 36 1.06 -18.29 3.91
CA ARG A 36 -0.25 -18.96 4.04
C ARG A 36 -1.34 -17.99 4.49
N GLU A 37 -1.06 -17.11 5.44
CA GLU A 37 -2.02 -16.08 5.87
C GLU A 37 -2.28 -15.05 4.76
N TRP A 38 -1.24 -14.62 4.03
CA TRP A 38 -1.36 -13.75 2.88
C TRP A 38 -2.31 -14.31 1.82
N LEU A 39 -2.12 -15.57 1.44
CA LEU A 39 -2.92 -16.24 0.39
C LEU A 39 -4.42 -16.37 0.74
N LYS A 40 -4.79 -16.33 2.02
CA LYS A 40 -6.22 -16.33 2.43
C LYS A 40 -6.98 -15.08 1.99
N HIS A 41 -6.28 -13.98 1.73
CA HIS A 41 -6.91 -12.73 1.28
C HIS A 41 -7.29 -12.76 -0.20
N ASN A 42 -6.85 -13.77 -0.95
CA ASN A 42 -7.18 -13.99 -2.37
C ASN A 42 -6.99 -12.74 -3.24
N LEU A 43 -5.91 -12.04 -3.03
CA LEU A 43 -5.54 -10.84 -3.77
C LEU A 43 -4.90 -11.23 -5.11
N GLY A 44 -5.15 -10.43 -6.14
CA GLY A 44 -4.46 -10.56 -7.41
C GLY A 44 -2.96 -10.26 -7.28
N LYS A 45 -2.17 -10.77 -8.21
CA LYS A 45 -0.74 -10.49 -8.36
C LYS A 45 -0.53 -9.32 -9.34
N TYR A 46 0.34 -8.39 -8.99
CA TYR A 46 0.75 -7.33 -9.91
C TYR A 46 1.61 -7.90 -11.03
N GLU A 47 1.30 -7.52 -12.27
CA GLU A 47 2.01 -7.98 -13.46
C GLU A 47 3.43 -7.40 -13.52
N THR A 48 4.30 -8.09 -14.26
CA THR A 48 5.67 -7.63 -14.54
C THR A 48 5.67 -6.25 -15.19
N GLY A 49 6.57 -5.38 -14.76
CA GLY A 49 6.73 -4.03 -15.31
C GLY A 49 5.78 -2.97 -14.71
N VAL A 50 4.89 -3.38 -13.80
CA VAL A 50 4.07 -2.43 -13.03
C VAL A 50 4.85 -1.99 -11.80
N ALA A 51 5.13 -0.69 -11.68
CA ALA A 51 5.69 -0.11 -10.46
C ALA A 51 4.66 -0.17 -9.32
N ILE A 52 5.12 -0.49 -8.12
CA ILE A 52 4.25 -0.61 -6.95
C ILE A 52 4.81 0.16 -5.75
N ALA A 53 3.92 0.81 -5.01
CA ALA A 53 4.18 1.41 -3.72
C ALA A 53 3.71 0.48 -2.61
N VAL A 54 4.56 0.27 -1.60
CA VAL A 54 4.30 -0.63 -0.48
C VAL A 54 4.37 0.13 0.84
N ASP A 55 3.33 0.03 1.66
CA ASP A 55 3.30 0.54 3.04
C ASP A 55 3.26 -0.64 4.01
N LEU A 56 4.21 -0.70 4.94
CA LEU A 56 4.37 -1.76 5.94
C LEU A 56 4.28 -1.17 7.36
N LYS A 57 3.37 -1.70 8.17
CA LYS A 57 3.30 -1.35 9.59
C LYS A 57 3.50 -2.58 10.45
N PHE A 58 4.55 -2.54 11.25
CA PHE A 58 4.93 -3.62 12.15
C PHE A 58 4.50 -3.32 13.58
N TYR A 59 3.57 -4.10 14.10
CA TYR A 59 3.11 -4.02 15.48
C TYR A 59 3.78 -5.11 16.30
N ILE A 60 4.64 -4.70 17.21
CA ILE A 60 5.56 -5.57 17.92
C ILE A 60 5.13 -5.70 19.38
N LYS A 61 5.13 -6.92 19.90
CA LYS A 61 4.81 -7.18 21.30
C LYS A 61 5.78 -6.46 22.25
N PRO A 62 5.30 -5.61 23.16
CA PRO A 62 6.16 -4.88 24.06
C PRO A 62 6.80 -5.83 25.09
N PRO A 63 8.09 -5.64 25.43
CA PRO A 63 8.71 -6.31 26.57
C PRO A 63 7.95 -6.04 27.87
N LYS A 64 8.00 -6.99 28.81
CA LYS A 64 7.32 -6.84 30.10
C LYS A 64 7.72 -5.55 30.85
N ALA A 65 8.96 -5.11 30.71
CA ALA A 65 9.47 -3.86 31.31
C ALA A 65 8.77 -2.61 30.76
N ILE A 66 8.35 -2.62 29.50
CA ILE A 66 7.60 -1.53 28.86
C ILE A 66 6.08 -1.65 29.15
N ALA A 67 5.54 -2.87 29.02
CA ALA A 67 4.13 -3.14 29.19
C ALA A 67 3.60 -2.86 30.61
N ARG A 68 4.43 -3.05 31.65
CA ARG A 68 4.05 -2.84 33.06
C ARG A 68 4.02 -1.38 33.49
N VAL A 69 4.60 -0.47 32.71
CA VAL A 69 4.68 0.95 33.06
C VAL A 69 3.33 1.65 32.85
N LYS A 70 2.71 2.11 33.92
CA LYS A 70 1.35 2.71 33.87
C LYS A 70 1.22 3.83 32.84
N LYS A 71 2.22 4.74 32.75
CA LYS A 71 2.21 5.84 31.76
C LYS A 71 2.20 5.35 30.30
N ASN A 72 2.66 4.12 30.03
CA ASN A 72 2.69 3.57 28.69
C ASN A 72 1.36 2.94 28.27
N GLN A 73 0.44 2.67 29.19
CA GLN A 73 -0.79 1.94 28.90
C GLN A 73 -1.65 2.62 27.83
N ASN A 74 -1.83 3.94 27.93
CA ASN A 74 -2.62 4.68 26.93
C ASN A 74 -1.91 4.73 25.57
N ILE A 75 -0.59 4.92 25.56
CA ILE A 75 0.23 4.98 24.35
C ILE A 75 0.30 3.58 23.67
N LEU A 76 0.27 2.50 24.46
CA LEU A 76 0.19 1.13 23.93
C LEU A 76 -1.20 0.82 23.36
N LYS A 77 -2.27 1.32 24.01
CA LYS A 77 -3.65 1.16 23.47
C LYS A 77 -3.85 1.92 22.18
N SER A 78 -3.26 3.12 22.05
CA SER A 78 -3.29 3.92 20.80
C SER A 78 -2.25 3.49 19.77
N GLU A 79 -1.40 2.51 20.09
CA GLU A 79 -0.36 1.95 19.22
C GLU A 79 0.64 3.00 18.66
N THR A 80 0.84 4.09 19.40
CA THR A 80 1.73 5.18 19.01
C THR A 80 3.14 5.06 19.59
N LEU A 81 3.39 4.11 20.51
CA LEU A 81 4.68 3.93 21.15
C LEU A 81 5.71 3.36 20.15
N ARG A 82 6.75 4.14 19.88
CA ARG A 82 7.81 3.79 18.93
C ARG A 82 8.72 2.69 19.49
N VAL A 83 9.16 1.80 18.62
CA VAL A 83 10.17 0.77 18.93
C VAL A 83 11.55 1.32 18.58
N VAL A 84 12.39 1.56 19.58
CA VAL A 84 13.75 2.09 19.38
C VAL A 84 14.85 1.06 19.65
N ASN A 85 14.51 -0.04 20.30
CA ASN A 85 15.45 -1.11 20.64
C ASN A 85 15.00 -2.41 19.97
N LYS A 86 15.94 -3.17 19.44
CA LYS A 86 15.75 -4.47 18.76
C LYS A 86 14.92 -4.40 17.48
N LEU A 87 15.09 -5.39 16.64
CA LEU A 87 14.42 -5.58 15.36
C LEU A 87 14.67 -4.40 14.41
N ASP A 88 15.73 -4.53 13.64
CA ASP A 88 16.05 -3.57 12.58
C ASP A 88 14.91 -3.55 11.56
N LEU A 89 14.52 -2.36 11.14
CA LEU A 89 13.34 -2.16 10.30
C LEU A 89 13.53 -2.81 8.93
N ASP A 90 14.72 -2.65 8.33
CA ASP A 90 15.13 -3.26 7.07
C ASP A 90 15.03 -4.80 7.09
N ASN A 91 15.40 -5.44 8.20
CA ASN A 91 15.26 -6.89 8.35
C ASN A 91 13.79 -7.34 8.50
N LEU A 92 12.91 -6.48 9.02
CA LEU A 92 11.47 -6.73 9.05
C LEU A 92 10.85 -6.58 7.67
N GLU A 93 11.20 -5.51 6.94
CA GLU A 93 10.80 -5.28 5.55
C GLU A 93 11.18 -6.49 4.70
N LYS A 94 12.46 -6.84 4.72
CA LYS A 94 12.97 -7.99 3.97
C LYS A 94 12.21 -9.27 4.26
N SER A 95 11.90 -9.57 5.51
CA SER A 95 11.19 -10.80 5.84
C SER A 95 9.79 -10.88 5.24
N VAL A 96 9.07 -9.75 5.22
CA VAL A 96 7.73 -9.66 4.64
C VAL A 96 7.81 -9.71 3.12
N LEU A 97 8.61 -8.85 2.51
CA LEU A 97 8.75 -8.77 1.06
C LEU A 97 9.20 -10.09 0.45
N ASP A 98 10.25 -10.73 1.02
CA ASP A 98 10.69 -12.07 0.62
C ASP A 98 9.63 -13.17 0.81
N SER A 99 8.64 -12.97 1.69
CA SER A 99 7.60 -13.96 1.93
C SER A 99 6.48 -13.92 0.89
N ILE A 100 6.19 -12.74 0.35
CA ILE A 100 5.11 -12.52 -0.64
C ILE A 100 5.63 -12.34 -2.06
N ASN A 101 6.95 -12.33 -2.26
CA ASN A 101 7.59 -12.29 -3.58
C ASN A 101 7.11 -13.47 -4.44
N GLY A 102 6.83 -13.22 -5.71
CA GLY A 102 6.23 -14.18 -6.63
C GLY A 102 4.73 -14.43 -6.44
N HIS A 103 4.12 -13.90 -5.37
CA HIS A 103 2.69 -14.07 -5.03
C HIS A 103 1.91 -12.76 -5.05
N ALA A 104 2.46 -11.68 -4.50
CA ALA A 104 1.87 -10.35 -4.55
C ALA A 104 2.31 -9.57 -5.80
N TYR A 105 3.53 -9.78 -6.23
CA TYR A 105 4.18 -9.20 -7.41
C TYR A 105 5.16 -10.23 -7.98
N GLU A 106 5.70 -9.99 -9.18
CA GLU A 106 6.61 -10.95 -9.82
C GLU A 106 8.00 -10.94 -9.19
N ASP A 107 8.53 -9.74 -8.94
CA ASP A 107 9.85 -9.53 -8.35
C ASP A 107 9.84 -8.26 -7.50
N ASP A 108 10.64 -8.23 -6.43
CA ASP A 108 10.77 -7.08 -5.53
C ASP A 108 11.39 -5.84 -6.20
N ASN A 109 12.01 -5.99 -7.36
CA ASN A 109 12.47 -4.87 -8.20
C ASN A 109 11.31 -3.99 -8.74
N GLN A 110 10.06 -4.45 -8.64
CA GLN A 110 8.87 -3.66 -8.98
C GLN A 110 8.52 -2.62 -7.91
N ILE A 111 9.10 -2.74 -6.71
CA ILE A 111 8.83 -1.80 -5.60
C ILE A 111 9.62 -0.52 -5.85
N SER A 112 8.93 0.52 -6.25
CA SER A 112 9.48 1.86 -6.53
C SER A 112 9.39 2.78 -5.31
N ASP A 113 8.37 2.58 -4.45
CA ASP A 113 8.19 3.32 -3.20
C ASP A 113 7.94 2.35 -2.04
N LEU A 114 8.68 2.52 -0.95
CA LEU A 114 8.57 1.70 0.26
C LEU A 114 8.53 2.58 1.50
N HIS A 115 7.37 2.62 2.13
CA HIS A 115 7.21 3.24 3.43
C HIS A 115 7.02 2.20 4.51
N SER A 116 7.74 2.32 5.63
CA SER A 116 7.59 1.39 6.74
C SER A 116 7.70 2.05 8.10
N CYS A 117 7.03 1.47 9.08
CA CYS A 117 7.17 1.87 10.47
C CYS A 117 6.97 0.70 11.45
N LYS A 118 7.53 0.84 12.66
CA LYS A 118 7.37 -0.14 13.74
C LYS A 118 6.84 0.54 15.00
N ARG A 119 5.88 -0.10 15.67
CA ARG A 119 5.23 0.36 16.90
C ARG A 119 5.08 -0.80 17.87
N TYR A 120 5.03 -0.51 19.17
CA TYR A 120 4.59 -1.48 20.15
C TYR A 120 3.06 -1.59 20.17
N SER A 121 2.57 -2.83 20.22
CA SER A 121 1.14 -3.13 20.34
C SER A 121 0.91 -4.34 21.23
N LEU A 122 -0.22 -4.37 21.92
CA LEU A 122 -0.69 -5.55 22.64
C LEU A 122 -1.23 -6.63 21.69
N ASN A 123 -1.51 -6.25 20.43
CA ASN A 123 -1.95 -7.14 19.36
C ASN A 123 -0.90 -7.16 18.24
N PRO A 124 0.15 -8.01 18.37
CA PRO A 124 1.23 -8.07 17.37
C PRO A 124 0.68 -8.52 16.02
N ARG A 125 1.09 -7.82 14.97
CA ARG A 125 0.65 -8.07 13.59
C ARG A 125 1.50 -7.32 12.59
N VAL A 126 1.32 -7.64 11.32
CA VAL A 126 1.83 -6.87 10.18
C VAL A 126 0.64 -6.36 9.38
N GLU A 127 0.61 -5.06 9.08
CA GLU A 127 -0.33 -4.45 8.17
C GLU A 127 0.40 -4.11 6.87
N ILE A 128 -0.21 -4.45 5.74
CA ILE A 128 0.40 -4.32 4.41
C ILE A 128 -0.60 -3.64 3.48
N THR A 129 -0.17 -2.57 2.84
CA THR A 129 -0.91 -1.99 1.71
C THR A 129 0.02 -2.01 0.50
N ILE A 130 -0.45 -2.55 -0.62
CA ILE A 130 0.24 -2.51 -1.90
C ILE A 130 -0.72 -1.84 -2.88
N LYS A 131 -0.22 -0.89 -3.64
CA LYS A 131 -0.95 -0.20 -4.71
C LYS A 131 -0.03 0.00 -5.91
N LYS A 132 -0.60 0.24 -7.08
CA LYS A 132 0.19 0.71 -8.22
C LYS A 132 0.85 2.04 -7.80
N ASP A 133 2.13 2.15 -8.08
CA ASP A 133 2.82 3.42 -8.01
C ASP A 133 2.65 4.07 -9.38
N VAL A 134 1.71 5.01 -9.42
CA VAL A 134 1.48 5.83 -10.59
C VAL A 134 2.29 7.10 -10.38
N ASP A 135 3.17 7.42 -11.32
CA ASP A 135 3.86 8.71 -11.35
C ASP A 135 2.82 9.82 -11.17
N GLU A 136 3.20 10.97 -10.61
CA GLU A 136 2.29 12.13 -10.54
C GLU A 136 1.76 12.57 -11.93
N SER A 137 2.37 12.10 -13.02
CA SER A 137 1.85 12.10 -14.38
C SER A 137 0.88 10.93 -14.67
N GLY A 138 0.77 9.97 -13.77
CA GLY A 138 -0.10 8.79 -13.81
C GLY A 138 -1.41 8.97 -13.05
N GLN A 139 -2.00 10.14 -13.09
CA GLN A 139 -3.41 10.20 -13.42
C GLN A 139 -3.52 9.32 -14.68
N ASP A 140 -4.37 8.27 -14.67
CA ASP A 140 -4.88 7.75 -15.93
C ASP A 140 -5.19 9.01 -16.72
N GLU A 141 -4.32 9.35 -17.70
CA GLU A 141 -4.58 10.52 -18.54
C GLU A 141 -5.96 10.27 -19.06
N ILE A 142 -6.91 11.05 -18.55
CA ILE A 142 -8.24 11.01 -19.08
C ILE A 142 -8.04 11.39 -20.56
N SER A 143 -7.89 10.38 -21.39
CA SER A 143 -7.57 10.57 -22.81
C SER A 143 -8.80 11.08 -23.57
N SER A 144 -9.99 10.86 -23.01
CA SER A 144 -11.27 11.41 -23.48
C SER A 144 -12.30 11.36 -22.35
N VAL A 145 -13.21 12.33 -22.31
CA VAL A 145 -14.37 12.34 -21.42
C VAL A 145 -15.62 12.23 -22.29
N LYS A 146 -16.52 11.31 -21.94
CA LYS A 146 -17.82 11.18 -22.65
C LYS A 146 -18.89 11.98 -21.92
N MET A 147 -19.41 13.00 -22.58
CA MET A 147 -20.43 13.88 -22.01
C MET A 147 -21.72 13.87 -22.87
N THR A 148 -22.86 14.23 -22.28
CA THR A 148 -24.08 14.40 -23.00
C THR A 148 -23.97 15.59 -23.96
N LYS A 149 -24.78 15.60 -25.02
CA LYS A 149 -24.83 16.76 -25.97
C LYS A 149 -25.14 18.05 -25.23
N SER A 150 -26.05 18.01 -24.25
CA SER A 150 -26.43 19.16 -23.44
C SER A 150 -25.25 19.71 -22.63
N ASP A 151 -24.49 18.82 -21.96
CA ASP A 151 -23.36 19.23 -21.13
C ASP A 151 -22.19 19.75 -21.97
N ILE A 152 -22.01 19.25 -23.21
CA ILE A 152 -21.04 19.80 -24.17
C ILE A 152 -21.43 21.24 -24.61
N GLU A 153 -22.71 21.51 -24.78
CA GLU A 153 -23.19 22.89 -25.08
C GLU A 153 -22.93 23.82 -23.88
N ILE A 154 -23.18 23.34 -22.67
CA ILE A 154 -22.84 24.05 -21.43
C ILE A 154 -21.36 24.35 -21.36
N LEU A 155 -20.51 23.34 -21.62
CA LEU A 155 -19.03 23.47 -21.62
C LEU A 155 -18.59 24.60 -22.60
N LYS A 156 -19.16 24.63 -23.81
CA LYS A 156 -18.85 25.63 -24.85
C LYS A 156 -19.33 27.06 -24.52
N SER A 157 -20.35 27.18 -23.70
CA SER A 157 -20.94 28.47 -23.35
C SER A 157 -20.54 29.02 -22.01
N ALA A 158 -19.98 28.18 -21.14
CA ALA A 158 -19.55 28.57 -19.79
C ALA A 158 -18.35 29.55 -19.85
N THR A 159 -18.38 30.54 -18.99
CA THR A 159 -17.31 31.56 -18.90
C THR A 159 -16.25 31.24 -17.86
N ASN A 160 -16.54 30.30 -16.97
CA ASN A 160 -15.60 29.79 -15.96
C ASN A 160 -15.98 28.37 -15.56
N ILE A 161 -15.02 27.66 -14.95
CA ILE A 161 -15.14 26.25 -14.57
C ILE A 161 -16.23 26.01 -13.50
N VAL A 162 -16.47 26.97 -12.60
CA VAL A 162 -17.47 26.81 -11.52
C VAL A 162 -18.89 26.86 -12.10
N ASP A 163 -19.14 27.76 -13.05
CA ASP A 163 -20.45 27.84 -13.75
C ASP A 163 -20.67 26.55 -14.57
N PHE A 164 -19.64 26.04 -15.22
CA PHE A 164 -19.70 24.78 -15.94
C PHE A 164 -20.08 23.60 -15.02
N TRP A 165 -19.37 23.44 -13.88
CA TRP A 165 -19.63 22.36 -12.91
C TRP A 165 -21.05 22.39 -12.36
N ASN A 166 -21.54 23.59 -12.00
CA ASN A 166 -22.89 23.75 -11.43
C ASN A 166 -24.01 23.55 -12.45
N ALA A 167 -23.69 23.65 -13.72
CA ALA A 167 -24.68 23.55 -14.80
C ALA A 167 -24.76 22.16 -15.43
N CYS A 168 -23.76 21.29 -15.22
CA CYS A 168 -23.80 19.94 -15.76
C CYS A 168 -25.02 19.16 -15.26
N THR A 169 -25.67 18.45 -16.17
CA THR A 169 -26.93 17.75 -15.91
C THR A 169 -26.72 16.29 -15.46
N GLU A 170 -25.59 15.72 -15.79
CA GLU A 170 -25.20 14.38 -15.35
C GLU A 170 -24.09 14.42 -14.30
N PHE A 171 -23.90 13.29 -13.61
CA PHE A 171 -22.86 13.14 -12.63
C PHE A 171 -21.53 12.78 -13.32
N TYR A 172 -20.55 13.64 -13.16
CA TYR A 172 -19.16 13.44 -13.56
C TYR A 172 -18.27 13.60 -12.32
N SER A 173 -17.11 12.96 -12.31
CA SER A 173 -16.12 13.21 -11.26
C SER A 173 -15.52 14.62 -11.41
N ASP A 174 -14.98 15.17 -10.32
CA ASP A 174 -14.31 16.48 -10.35
C ASP A 174 -13.12 16.47 -11.33
N GLU A 175 -12.45 15.32 -11.48
CA GLU A 175 -11.33 15.12 -12.39
C GLU A 175 -11.78 15.13 -13.86
N GLU A 176 -12.89 14.47 -14.18
CA GLU A 176 -13.48 14.48 -15.53
C GLU A 176 -13.94 15.88 -15.93
N LEU A 177 -14.58 16.62 -15.03
CA LEU A 177 -15.02 17.99 -15.29
C LEU A 177 -13.84 18.94 -15.47
N ALA A 178 -12.80 18.83 -14.64
CA ALA A 178 -11.59 19.63 -14.76
C ALA A 178 -10.86 19.33 -16.09
N TRP A 179 -10.76 18.05 -16.46
CA TRP A 179 -10.15 17.64 -17.72
C TRP A 179 -10.94 18.15 -18.93
N ALA A 180 -12.28 17.99 -18.94
CA ALA A 180 -13.13 18.46 -20.02
C ALA A 180 -13.04 19.99 -20.20
N TRP A 181 -12.91 20.74 -19.09
CA TRP A 181 -12.71 22.19 -19.12
C TRP A 181 -11.39 22.60 -19.79
N LEU A 182 -10.32 21.83 -19.53
CA LEU A 182 -8.99 22.10 -20.09
C LEU A 182 -8.83 21.61 -21.53
N HIS A 183 -9.61 20.59 -21.95
CA HIS A 183 -9.50 19.93 -23.25
C HIS A 183 -10.86 19.80 -23.95
N PRO A 184 -11.60 20.90 -24.17
CA PRO A 184 -12.97 20.83 -24.69
C PRO A 184 -13.06 20.22 -26.10
N GLU A 185 -11.98 20.25 -26.87
CA GLU A 185 -11.85 19.64 -28.19
C GLU A 185 -11.75 18.11 -28.21
N LEU A 186 -11.40 17.52 -27.07
CA LEU A 186 -11.23 16.06 -26.92
C LEU A 186 -12.41 15.39 -26.21
N VAL A 187 -13.48 16.16 -25.89
CA VAL A 187 -14.68 15.61 -25.26
C VAL A 187 -15.53 14.89 -26.31
N GLU A 188 -15.85 13.64 -26.03
CA GLU A 188 -16.67 12.78 -26.87
C GLU A 188 -18.16 12.83 -26.48
N VAL A 189 -19.05 12.63 -27.44
CA VAL A 189 -20.50 12.51 -27.16
C VAL A 189 -20.79 11.13 -26.59
N LYS A 190 -21.50 11.10 -25.46
CA LYS A 190 -22.00 9.86 -24.84
C LYS A 190 -23.17 9.35 -25.71
N GLU A 191 -23.07 8.11 -26.22
CA GLU A 191 -24.12 7.43 -26.99
C GLU A 191 -25.29 6.98 -26.10
#